data_f9f2335d34feb7f6a6481fc5caeaefe0
#
_entry.id   f9f2335d34feb7f6a6481fc5caeaefe0
#
_cell.length_a   1.000
_cell.length_b   1.000
_cell.length_c   1.000
_cell.angle_alpha   90.00
_cell.angle_beta   90.00
_cell.angle_gamma   90.00
#
_symmetry.space_group_name_H-M   'P 1'
#
loop_
_entity.id
_entity.type
_entity.pdbx_description
1 polymer ?
#
loop_
_entity_poly.entity_id
_entity_poly.type
_entity_poly.pdbx_seq_one_letter_code
_entity_poly.pdbx_strand_id
1 'polypeptide(L)'
;MPRPQSVSDDELFDRLIGVFRVAGFEGASLGALADGAGLRRASLYHRFPDGKAQMAEAVMKRVEERFAEALDPMTSDADVRAGLVESGRRISEIYANGTLPCVLDTLTLSGAPEGVRARAAAITTSWIDAMATAARRGGAGAEAARVAAEEAFVRIEGSLVLARQLGDPAAFRRAIAALPQMLLGG
;
A
#
# COMPACT_ATOMS: atom_id res chain seq x y z
N MET A 1 12.33 14.38 35.52
CA MET A 1 11.55 14.51 34.27
C MET A 1 11.56 13.17 33.56
N PRO A 2 10.42 12.58 33.17
CA PRO A 2 10.41 11.33 32.43
C PRO A 2 11.13 11.56 31.09
N ARG A 3 12.02 10.63 30.72
CA ARG A 3 12.71 10.59 29.42
C ARG A 3 11.62 10.50 28.34
N PRO A 4 11.66 11.32 27.27
CA PRO A 4 10.68 11.16 26.17
C PRO A 4 10.75 9.70 25.69
N GLN A 5 9.60 9.02 25.60
CA GLN A 5 9.54 7.69 25.01
C GLN A 5 10.13 7.79 23.60
N SER A 6 11.17 7.03 23.32
CA SER A 6 11.75 6.96 21.99
C SER A 6 10.76 6.21 21.11
N VAL A 7 10.16 6.92 20.14
CA VAL A 7 9.34 6.32 19.10
C VAL A 7 10.20 5.32 18.35
N SER A 8 9.78 4.06 18.24
CA SER A 8 10.46 3.03 17.45
C SER A 8 10.45 3.41 15.97
N ASP A 9 11.35 2.84 15.17
CA ASP A 9 11.38 3.13 13.74
C ASP A 9 10.11 2.64 13.05
N ASP A 10 9.58 1.48 13.40
CA ASP A 10 8.31 0.97 12.86
C ASP A 10 7.14 1.91 13.16
N GLU A 11 7.02 2.34 14.41
CA GLU A 11 5.97 3.29 14.82
C GLU A 11 6.13 4.65 14.11
N LEU A 12 7.36 5.12 13.94
CA LEU A 12 7.64 6.35 13.21
C LEU A 12 7.18 6.25 11.75
N PHE A 13 7.55 5.15 11.06
CA PHE A 13 7.13 4.95 9.68
C PHE A 13 5.62 4.83 9.55
N ASP A 14 4.93 4.12 10.44
CA ASP A 14 3.48 4.01 10.44
C ASP A 14 2.80 5.37 10.55
N ARG A 15 3.29 6.21 11.45
CA ARG A 15 2.78 7.55 11.65
C ARG A 15 3.05 8.46 10.43
N LEU A 16 4.25 8.40 9.84
CA LEU A 16 4.58 9.14 8.62
C LEU A 16 3.74 8.67 7.41
N ILE A 17 3.55 7.35 7.25
CA ILE A 17 2.64 6.78 6.24
C ILE A 17 1.25 7.37 6.40
N GLY A 18 0.73 7.46 7.63
CA GLY A 18 -0.57 8.06 7.92
C GLY A 18 -0.68 9.51 7.44
N VAL A 19 0.34 10.35 7.71
CA VAL A 19 0.35 11.75 7.27
C VAL A 19 0.38 11.86 5.74
N PHE A 20 1.29 11.14 5.08
CA PHE A 20 1.40 11.16 3.63
C PHE A 20 0.15 10.59 2.94
N ARG A 21 -0.48 9.57 3.51
CA ARG A 21 -1.71 8.96 2.98
C ARG A 21 -2.88 9.93 2.94
N VAL A 22 -2.95 10.85 3.90
CA VAL A 22 -4.02 11.84 3.97
C VAL A 22 -3.68 13.10 3.15
N ALA A 23 -2.44 13.59 3.27
CA ALA A 23 -2.05 14.89 2.74
C ALA A 23 -1.37 14.83 1.36
N GLY A 24 -0.96 13.64 0.91
CA GLY A 24 -0.08 13.49 -0.26
C GLY A 24 1.32 14.08 -0.02
N PHE A 25 2.17 14.05 -1.05
CA PHE A 25 3.52 14.60 -0.90
C PHE A 25 3.48 16.13 -0.71
N GLU A 26 2.78 16.85 -1.56
CA GLU A 26 2.77 18.33 -1.50
C GLU A 26 2.12 18.87 -0.23
N GLY A 27 0.96 18.31 0.14
CA GLY A 27 0.20 18.77 1.31
C GLY A 27 0.82 18.39 2.67
N ALA A 28 1.71 17.40 2.72
CA ALA A 28 2.42 17.02 3.93
C ALA A 28 3.49 18.06 4.30
N SER A 29 3.14 19.03 5.15
CA SER A 29 4.10 19.99 5.67
C SER A 29 5.04 19.34 6.69
N LEU A 30 6.25 19.90 6.86
CA LEU A 30 7.20 19.43 7.89
C LEU A 30 6.64 19.54 9.31
N GLY A 31 5.72 20.49 9.54
CA GLY A 31 4.97 20.58 10.79
C GLY A 31 4.06 19.39 10.99
N ALA A 32 3.20 19.12 9.99
CA ALA A 32 2.27 17.98 10.03
C ALA A 32 2.99 16.64 10.18
N LEU A 33 4.16 16.46 9.52
CA LEU A 33 4.98 15.26 9.64
C LEU A 33 5.57 15.12 11.04
N ALA A 34 6.08 16.22 11.65
CA ALA A 34 6.61 16.19 13.00
C ALA A 34 5.51 15.92 14.04
N ASP A 35 4.38 16.58 13.91
CA ASP A 35 3.22 16.41 14.80
C ASP A 35 2.64 14.99 14.69
N GLY A 36 2.43 14.50 13.47
CA GLY A 36 1.98 13.15 13.22
C GLY A 36 2.95 12.09 13.73
N ALA A 37 4.26 12.30 13.57
CA ALA A 37 5.29 11.42 14.11
C ALA A 37 5.39 11.47 15.64
N GLY A 38 4.80 12.46 16.30
CA GLY A 38 4.96 12.68 17.74
C GLY A 38 6.38 13.12 18.11
N LEU A 39 7.10 13.78 17.20
CA LEU A 39 8.48 14.20 17.35
C LEU A 39 8.59 15.73 17.24
N ARG A 40 9.64 16.29 17.86
CA ARG A 40 10.02 17.68 17.57
C ARG A 40 10.64 17.76 16.17
N ARG A 41 10.43 18.87 15.45
CA ARG A 41 11.03 19.09 14.13
C ARG A 41 12.52 18.83 14.08
N ALA A 42 13.26 19.29 15.10
CA ALA A 42 14.72 19.05 15.21
C ALA A 42 15.07 17.56 15.25
N SER A 43 14.29 16.75 15.98
CA SER A 43 14.47 15.28 16.04
C SER A 43 14.15 14.61 14.71
N LEU A 44 13.14 15.10 14.00
CA LEU A 44 12.79 14.60 12.68
C LEU A 44 13.89 14.91 11.65
N TYR A 45 14.42 16.15 11.65
CA TYR A 45 15.56 16.54 10.79
C TYR A 45 16.86 15.79 11.13
N HIS A 46 17.06 15.43 12.38
CA HIS A 46 18.22 14.61 12.74
C HIS A 46 18.14 13.20 12.10
N ARG A 47 16.94 12.63 12.00
CA ARG A 47 16.72 11.33 11.34
C ARG A 47 16.67 11.44 9.80
N PHE A 48 16.18 12.55 9.28
CA PHE A 48 15.97 12.79 7.85
C PHE A 48 16.54 14.15 7.45
N PRO A 49 17.88 14.27 7.35
CA PRO A 49 18.55 15.55 7.07
C PRO A 49 18.15 16.14 5.70
N ASP A 50 17.82 15.33 4.71
CA ASP A 50 17.34 15.78 3.40
C ASP A 50 15.83 16.11 3.38
N GLY A 51 15.21 16.12 4.55
CA GLY A 51 13.85 16.61 4.75
C GLY A 51 12.76 15.70 4.20
N LYS A 52 11.69 16.32 3.67
CA LYS A 52 10.47 15.64 3.26
C LYS A 52 10.67 14.60 2.15
N ALA A 53 11.57 14.85 1.22
CA ALA A 53 11.87 13.91 0.13
C ALA A 53 12.44 12.61 0.68
N GLN A 54 13.42 12.68 1.57
CA GLN A 54 14.02 11.52 2.22
C GLN A 54 12.99 10.76 3.07
N MET A 55 12.10 11.47 3.78
CA MET A 55 11.01 10.83 4.54
C MET A 55 10.07 10.06 3.63
N ALA A 56 9.69 10.63 2.49
CA ALA A 56 8.81 9.99 1.52
C ALA A 56 9.45 8.75 0.88
N GLU A 57 10.73 8.80 0.56
CA GLU A 57 11.49 7.65 0.05
C GLU A 57 11.59 6.52 1.09
N ALA A 58 11.87 6.85 2.34
CA ALA A 58 11.93 5.89 3.43
C ALA A 58 10.56 5.26 3.72
N VAL A 59 9.49 6.07 3.69
CA VAL A 59 8.10 5.60 3.79
C VAL A 59 7.77 4.65 2.65
N MET A 60 8.10 4.99 1.40
CA MET A 60 7.83 4.13 0.26
C MET A 60 8.59 2.80 0.31
N LYS A 61 9.82 2.80 0.84
CA LYS A 61 10.56 1.55 1.09
C LYS A 61 9.81 0.67 2.11
N ARG A 62 9.31 1.25 3.20
CA ARG A 62 8.54 0.50 4.19
C ARG A 62 7.21 -0.02 3.63
N VAL A 63 6.56 0.75 2.77
CA VAL A 63 5.35 0.33 2.04
C VAL A 63 5.67 -0.85 1.12
N GLU A 64 6.78 -0.81 0.38
CA GLU A 64 7.25 -1.90 -0.49
C GLU A 64 7.42 -3.21 0.30
N GLU A 65 8.12 -3.16 1.44
CA GLU A 65 8.32 -4.32 2.33
C GLU A 65 6.98 -4.92 2.76
N ARG A 66 6.02 -4.10 3.19
CA ARG A 66 4.68 -4.55 3.60
C ARG A 66 3.87 -5.16 2.46
N PHE A 67 3.97 -4.59 1.26
CA PHE A 67 3.32 -5.18 0.09
C PHE A 67 3.97 -6.50 -0.31
N ALA A 68 5.29 -6.60 -0.28
CA ALA A 68 5.98 -7.86 -0.54
C ALA A 68 5.50 -8.97 0.41
N GLU A 69 5.42 -8.68 1.71
CA GLU A 69 4.89 -9.61 2.70
C GLU A 69 3.41 -9.98 2.45
N ALA A 70 2.59 -9.01 2.05
CA ALA A 70 1.17 -9.23 1.80
C ALA A 70 0.91 -10.05 0.52
N LEU A 71 1.77 -9.91 -0.49
CA LEU A 71 1.63 -10.59 -1.77
C LEU A 71 2.27 -12.00 -1.81
N ASP A 72 3.21 -12.29 -0.89
CA ASP A 72 3.93 -13.56 -0.86
C ASP A 72 3.02 -14.80 -0.94
N PRO A 73 1.92 -14.92 -0.18
CA PRO A 73 1.06 -16.11 -0.25
C PRO A 73 0.45 -16.36 -1.64
N MET A 74 0.22 -15.32 -2.46
CA MET A 74 -0.29 -15.52 -3.83
C MET A 74 0.65 -16.35 -4.70
N THR A 75 1.95 -16.29 -4.41
CA THR A 75 3.00 -16.94 -5.22
C THR A 75 3.62 -18.14 -4.55
N SER A 76 3.71 -18.17 -3.21
CA SER A 76 4.41 -19.19 -2.43
C SER A 76 3.51 -20.32 -1.93
N ASP A 77 2.22 -20.08 -1.64
CA ASP A 77 1.32 -21.08 -1.09
C ASP A 77 1.09 -22.22 -2.10
N ALA A 78 1.10 -23.47 -1.62
CA ALA A 78 0.83 -24.64 -2.45
C ALA A 78 -0.62 -24.64 -2.99
N ASP A 79 -1.58 -24.24 -2.16
CA ASP A 79 -2.97 -23.97 -2.57
C ASP A 79 -3.12 -22.51 -3.03
N VAL A 80 -3.19 -22.31 -4.33
CA VAL A 80 -3.32 -20.99 -4.95
C VAL A 80 -4.54 -20.23 -4.43
N ARG A 81 -5.67 -20.90 -4.22
CA ARG A 81 -6.88 -20.25 -3.72
C ARG A 81 -6.70 -19.80 -2.27
N ALA A 82 -6.12 -20.64 -1.43
CA ALA A 82 -5.78 -20.26 -0.05
C ALA A 82 -4.80 -19.09 0.01
N GLY A 83 -3.75 -19.10 -0.83
CA GLY A 83 -2.80 -18.00 -0.96
C GLY A 83 -3.46 -16.68 -1.37
N LEU A 84 -4.40 -16.70 -2.31
CA LEU A 84 -5.17 -15.51 -2.71
C LEU A 84 -6.05 -14.98 -1.56
N VAL A 85 -6.70 -15.85 -0.80
CA VAL A 85 -7.50 -15.46 0.36
C VAL A 85 -6.62 -14.82 1.44
N GLU A 86 -5.48 -15.41 1.76
CA GLU A 86 -4.55 -14.89 2.76
C GLU A 86 -3.94 -13.55 2.33
N SER A 87 -3.49 -13.43 1.08
CA SER A 87 -3.01 -12.15 0.56
C SER A 87 -4.11 -11.08 0.58
N GLY A 88 -5.34 -11.43 0.21
CA GLY A 88 -6.49 -10.53 0.31
C GLY A 88 -6.73 -10.03 1.75
N ARG A 89 -6.59 -10.92 2.74
CA ARG A 89 -6.68 -10.56 4.16
C ARG A 89 -5.58 -9.55 4.55
N ARG A 90 -4.32 -9.82 4.19
CA ARG A 90 -3.18 -8.93 4.47
C ARG A 90 -3.31 -7.57 3.78
N ILE A 91 -3.76 -7.55 2.52
CA ILE A 91 -4.07 -6.31 1.80
C ILE A 91 -5.18 -5.53 2.51
N SER A 92 -6.23 -6.21 2.98
CA SER A 92 -7.29 -5.58 3.77
C SER A 92 -6.74 -4.91 5.04
N GLU A 93 -5.76 -5.49 5.71
CA GLU A 93 -5.12 -4.89 6.88
C GLU A 93 -4.35 -3.61 6.52
N ILE A 94 -3.59 -3.60 5.41
CA ILE A 94 -2.89 -2.42 4.92
C ILE A 94 -3.84 -1.24 4.69
N TYR A 95 -5.06 -1.51 4.25
CA TYR A 95 -6.10 -0.50 3.98
C TYR A 95 -7.13 -0.33 5.11
N ALA A 96 -6.87 -0.91 6.29
CA ALA A 96 -7.82 -0.92 7.41
C ALA A 96 -9.25 -1.27 6.94
N ASN A 97 -9.38 -2.41 6.23
CA ASN A 97 -10.62 -2.90 5.64
C ASN A 97 -11.31 -1.92 4.66
N GLY A 98 -10.54 -1.08 3.99
CA GLY A 98 -11.01 -0.13 2.97
C GLY A 98 -11.36 1.25 3.52
N THR A 99 -11.01 1.55 4.77
CA THR A 99 -11.22 2.89 5.34
C THR A 99 -10.06 3.86 5.05
N LEU A 100 -8.88 3.35 4.67
CA LEU A 100 -7.71 4.14 4.32
C LEU A 100 -7.53 4.21 2.80
N PRO A 101 -7.19 5.40 2.25
CA PRO A 101 -6.88 5.53 0.82
C PRO A 101 -5.55 4.85 0.47
N CYS A 102 -5.33 4.58 -0.83
CA CYS A 102 -4.07 4.04 -1.32
C CYS A 102 -2.94 5.06 -1.15
N VAL A 103 -1.88 4.67 -0.44
CA VAL A 103 -0.70 5.54 -0.26
C VAL A 103 0.12 5.65 -1.54
N LEU A 104 0.10 4.64 -2.41
CA LEU A 104 0.80 4.68 -3.71
C LEU A 104 0.20 5.76 -4.60
N ASP A 105 -1.14 5.85 -4.64
CA ASP A 105 -1.87 6.88 -5.36
C ASP A 105 -1.66 8.25 -4.70
N THR A 106 -2.04 8.41 -3.45
CA THR A 106 -2.08 9.74 -2.80
C THR A 106 -0.71 10.40 -2.69
N LEU A 107 0.36 9.62 -2.46
CA LEU A 107 1.71 10.17 -2.34
C LEU A 107 2.28 10.61 -3.69
N THR A 108 1.81 10.03 -4.80
CA THR A 108 2.33 10.29 -6.15
C THR A 108 1.51 11.29 -6.96
N LEU A 109 0.36 11.75 -6.46
CA LEU A 109 -0.55 12.66 -7.16
C LEU A 109 0.11 13.96 -7.61
N SER A 110 0.94 14.58 -6.78
CA SER A 110 1.57 15.86 -7.09
C SER A 110 2.89 16.04 -6.34
N GLY A 111 3.90 16.60 -7.04
CA GLY A 111 5.16 17.06 -6.48
C GLY A 111 6.11 15.97 -5.94
N ALA A 112 5.74 14.70 -5.98
CA ALA A 112 6.55 13.63 -5.45
C ALA A 112 7.91 13.50 -6.18
N PRO A 113 9.02 13.22 -5.44
CA PRO A 113 10.32 12.93 -6.04
C PRO A 113 10.25 11.76 -7.02
N GLU A 114 11.15 11.75 -8.01
CA GLU A 114 11.21 10.67 -9.02
C GLU A 114 11.40 9.29 -8.38
N GLY A 115 12.27 9.17 -7.36
CA GLY A 115 12.49 7.90 -6.65
C GLY A 115 11.22 7.37 -5.97
N VAL A 116 10.38 8.26 -5.43
CA VAL A 116 9.08 7.91 -4.84
C VAL A 116 8.13 7.38 -5.91
N ARG A 117 8.01 8.07 -7.06
CA ARG A 117 7.16 7.63 -8.18
C ARG A 117 7.61 6.30 -8.78
N ALA A 118 8.91 6.16 -9.01
CA ALA A 118 9.49 4.92 -9.55
C ALA A 118 9.23 3.73 -8.63
N ARG A 119 9.36 3.91 -7.31
CA ARG A 119 9.07 2.86 -6.33
C ARG A 119 7.58 2.52 -6.27
N ALA A 120 6.70 3.52 -6.31
CA ALA A 120 5.26 3.27 -6.37
C ALA A 120 4.87 2.45 -7.61
N ALA A 121 5.42 2.78 -8.77
CA ALA A 121 5.22 2.02 -10.01
C ALA A 121 5.76 0.58 -9.87
N ALA A 122 6.93 0.37 -9.26
CA ALA A 122 7.49 -0.96 -9.02
C ALA A 122 6.59 -1.80 -8.10
N ILE A 123 6.07 -1.23 -7.02
CA ILE A 123 5.12 -1.91 -6.11
C ILE A 123 3.85 -2.31 -6.87
N THR A 124 3.28 -1.39 -7.65
CA THR A 124 2.09 -1.67 -8.47
C THR A 124 2.34 -2.81 -9.46
N THR A 125 3.49 -2.78 -10.15
CA THR A 125 3.90 -3.84 -11.08
C THR A 125 4.03 -5.18 -10.36
N SER A 126 4.72 -5.21 -9.22
CA SER A 126 4.89 -6.44 -8.42
C SER A 126 3.55 -7.02 -7.97
N TRP A 127 2.59 -6.17 -7.62
CA TRP A 127 1.26 -6.62 -7.22
C TRP A 127 0.50 -7.26 -8.40
N ILE A 128 0.50 -6.61 -9.56
CA ILE A 128 -0.11 -7.18 -10.78
C ILE A 128 0.58 -8.48 -11.18
N ASP A 129 1.90 -8.55 -11.11
CA ASP A 129 2.68 -9.75 -11.44
C ASP A 129 2.41 -10.91 -10.48
N ALA A 130 2.23 -10.64 -9.18
CA ALA A 130 1.85 -11.65 -8.20
C ALA A 130 0.46 -12.24 -8.52
N MET A 131 -0.53 -11.38 -8.81
CA MET A 131 -1.87 -11.80 -9.22
C MET A 131 -1.85 -12.59 -10.54
N ALA A 132 -1.10 -12.13 -11.55
CA ALA A 132 -0.94 -12.85 -12.81
C ALA A 132 -0.26 -14.21 -12.62
N THR A 133 0.69 -14.30 -11.69
CA THR A 133 1.33 -15.57 -11.33
C THR A 133 0.33 -16.53 -10.68
N ALA A 134 -0.49 -16.06 -9.75
CA ALA A 134 -1.56 -16.85 -9.15
C ALA A 134 -2.55 -17.35 -10.21
N ALA A 135 -2.98 -16.50 -11.14
CA ALA A 135 -3.88 -16.87 -12.23
C ALA A 135 -3.27 -17.94 -13.15
N ARG A 136 -1.99 -17.82 -13.51
CA ARG A 136 -1.27 -18.85 -14.29
C ARG A 136 -1.17 -20.19 -13.55
N ARG A 137 -0.90 -20.15 -12.26
CA ARG A 137 -0.88 -21.35 -11.39
C ARG A 137 -2.26 -22.01 -11.32
N GLY A 138 -3.33 -21.21 -11.45
CA GLY A 138 -4.72 -21.68 -11.59
C GLY A 138 -5.09 -22.21 -12.97
N GLY A 139 -4.17 -22.18 -13.94
CA GLY A 139 -4.37 -22.72 -15.30
C GLY A 139 -4.66 -21.69 -16.37
N ALA A 140 -4.69 -20.39 -16.05
CA ALA A 140 -4.91 -19.36 -17.07
C ALA A 140 -3.69 -19.21 -18.00
N GLY A 141 -3.96 -18.96 -19.30
CA GLY A 141 -2.91 -18.59 -20.26
C GLY A 141 -2.26 -17.25 -19.89
N ALA A 142 -1.02 -17.00 -20.32
CA ALA A 142 -0.23 -15.83 -19.91
C ALA A 142 -0.94 -14.49 -20.15
N GLU A 143 -1.53 -14.30 -21.33
CA GLU A 143 -2.27 -13.10 -21.71
C GLU A 143 -3.52 -12.91 -20.83
N ALA A 144 -4.36 -13.94 -20.73
CA ALA A 144 -5.57 -13.91 -19.90
C ALA A 144 -5.26 -13.65 -18.41
N ALA A 145 -4.18 -14.25 -17.89
CA ALA A 145 -3.72 -14.04 -16.53
C ALA A 145 -3.31 -12.59 -16.28
N ARG A 146 -2.62 -11.94 -17.24
CA ARG A 146 -2.23 -10.55 -17.14
C ARG A 146 -3.44 -9.62 -17.14
N VAL A 147 -4.36 -9.82 -18.07
CA VAL A 147 -5.61 -9.03 -18.15
C VAL A 147 -6.43 -9.17 -16.86
N ALA A 148 -6.65 -10.40 -16.39
CA ALA A 148 -7.38 -10.63 -15.13
C ALA A 148 -6.71 -9.96 -13.92
N ALA A 149 -5.38 -9.96 -13.85
CA ALA A 149 -4.64 -9.31 -12.79
C ALA A 149 -4.78 -7.77 -12.82
N GLU A 150 -4.71 -7.16 -13.99
CA GLU A 150 -4.91 -5.72 -14.17
C GLU A 150 -6.34 -5.31 -13.82
N GLU A 151 -7.34 -6.07 -14.26
CA GLU A 151 -8.75 -5.83 -13.90
C GLU A 151 -9.00 -5.97 -12.39
N ALA A 152 -8.37 -6.96 -11.74
CA ALA A 152 -8.45 -7.13 -10.30
C ALA A 152 -7.83 -5.93 -9.56
N PHE A 153 -6.66 -5.47 -10.00
CA PHE A 153 -6.01 -4.29 -9.44
C PHE A 153 -6.90 -3.05 -9.59
N VAL A 154 -7.39 -2.77 -10.79
CA VAL A 154 -8.30 -1.63 -11.07
C VAL A 154 -9.55 -1.69 -10.19
N ARG A 155 -10.13 -2.88 -10.01
CA ARG A 155 -11.30 -3.06 -9.16
C ARG A 155 -11.01 -2.79 -7.69
N ILE A 156 -9.86 -3.21 -7.17
CA ILE A 156 -9.44 -2.92 -5.79
C ILE A 156 -9.23 -1.43 -5.60
N GLU A 157 -8.43 -0.79 -6.43
CA GLU A 157 -8.13 0.64 -6.35
C GLU A 157 -9.38 1.51 -6.55
N GLY A 158 -10.21 1.20 -7.54
CA GLY A 158 -11.48 1.89 -7.76
C GLY A 158 -12.44 1.74 -6.58
N SER A 159 -12.43 0.59 -5.91
CA SER A 159 -13.26 0.37 -4.71
C SER A 159 -12.82 1.19 -3.50
N LEU A 160 -11.51 1.51 -3.36
CA LEU A 160 -11.00 2.42 -2.34
C LEU A 160 -11.45 3.87 -2.60
N VAL A 161 -11.48 4.27 -3.88
CA VAL A 161 -12.03 5.59 -4.27
C VAL A 161 -13.51 5.67 -3.89
N LEU A 162 -14.30 4.65 -4.22
CA LEU A 162 -15.73 4.59 -3.86
C LEU A 162 -15.93 4.60 -2.34
N ALA A 163 -15.14 3.80 -1.60
CA ALA A 163 -15.22 3.75 -0.15
C ALA A 163 -15.02 5.13 0.48
N ARG A 164 -14.03 5.88 0.00
CA ARG A 164 -13.75 7.24 0.48
C ARG A 164 -14.89 8.22 0.12
N GLN A 165 -15.39 8.17 -1.11
CA GLN A 165 -16.41 9.11 -1.59
C GLN A 165 -17.79 8.88 -0.95
N LEU A 166 -18.14 7.61 -0.72
CA LEU A 166 -19.44 7.22 -0.17
C LEU A 166 -19.43 7.03 1.34
N GLY A 167 -18.25 7.00 1.98
CA GLY A 167 -18.11 6.70 3.40
C GLY A 167 -18.43 5.24 3.75
N ASP A 168 -18.46 4.32 2.75
CA ASP A 168 -18.79 2.91 2.92
C ASP A 168 -17.72 2.01 2.28
N PRO A 169 -16.97 1.23 3.09
CA PRO A 169 -15.95 0.32 2.58
C PRO A 169 -16.51 -1.02 2.02
N ALA A 170 -17.81 -1.18 1.90
CA ALA A 170 -18.42 -2.42 1.43
C ALA A 170 -17.95 -2.82 0.02
N ALA A 171 -17.72 -1.85 -0.88
CA ALA A 171 -17.20 -2.12 -2.23
C ALA A 171 -15.79 -2.73 -2.18
N PHE A 172 -14.92 -2.21 -1.32
CA PHE A 172 -13.57 -2.75 -1.12
C PHE A 172 -13.60 -4.17 -0.57
N ARG A 173 -14.39 -4.43 0.48
CA ARG A 173 -14.52 -5.78 1.04
C ARG A 173 -15.00 -6.80 -0.01
N ARG A 174 -15.95 -6.41 -0.87
CA ARG A 174 -16.41 -7.27 -1.99
C ARG A 174 -15.33 -7.47 -3.04
N ALA A 175 -14.53 -6.44 -3.36
CA ALA A 175 -13.43 -6.57 -4.33
C ALA A 175 -12.37 -7.56 -3.84
N ILE A 176 -11.95 -7.46 -2.58
CA ILE A 176 -11.00 -8.39 -1.95
C ILE A 176 -11.57 -9.81 -1.90
N ALA A 177 -12.81 -10.00 -1.45
CA ALA A 177 -13.43 -11.31 -1.37
C ALA A 177 -13.59 -11.99 -2.76
N ALA A 178 -13.67 -11.20 -3.81
CA ALA A 178 -13.81 -11.70 -5.19
C ALA A 178 -12.47 -12.08 -5.85
N LEU A 179 -11.31 -11.79 -5.24
CA LEU A 179 -9.98 -12.07 -5.82
C LEU A 179 -9.83 -13.51 -6.33
N PRO A 180 -10.16 -14.56 -5.55
CA PRO A 180 -10.03 -15.94 -6.04
C PRO A 180 -10.91 -16.22 -7.26
N GLN A 181 -12.13 -15.68 -7.28
CA GLN A 181 -13.03 -15.83 -8.40
C GLN A 181 -12.54 -15.10 -9.66
N MET A 182 -12.00 -13.91 -9.50
CA MET A 182 -11.51 -13.10 -10.62
C MET A 182 -10.27 -13.69 -11.27
N LEU A 183 -9.41 -14.32 -10.51
CA LEU A 183 -8.11 -14.80 -10.98
C LEU A 183 -8.11 -16.28 -11.36
N LEU A 184 -8.98 -17.10 -10.76
CA LEU A 184 -9.02 -18.54 -11.01
C LEU A 184 -10.25 -19.00 -11.83
N GLY A 185 -11.20 -18.10 -12.05
CA GLY A 185 -12.51 -18.49 -12.58
C GLY A 185 -13.35 -19.24 -11.54
N GLY A 186 -14.57 -19.53 -11.87
CA GLY A 186 -15.48 -20.34 -11.06
C GLY A 186 -15.34 -21.80 -11.32
#